data_8b7f1e27ccf90507cd26400ca314e7ee
#
_entry.id   8b7f1e27ccf90507cd26400ca314e7ee
#
_cell.length_a   1.000
_cell.length_b   1.000
_cell.length_c   1.000
_cell.angle_alpha   90.00
_cell.angle_beta   90.00
_cell.angle_gamma   90.00
#
_symmetry.space_group_name_H-M   'P 1'
#
loop_
_entity.id
_entity.type
_entity.pdbx_description
1 polymer ?
#
loop_
_entity_poly.entity_id
_entity_poly.type
_entity_poly.pdbx_seq_one_letter_code
_entity_poly.pdbx_strand_id
1 'polypeptide(L)'
;TPLGTMAHEYLQACQGLGPRLRDSQIFGFESWAREYRGDLGIALSDVYGIKAFLRDFDMYFCKLFDGARHDSGDPFAWGEQIIAHYKLNRVDPLNKVLIFSDGLTVPRTIELYRQFKGRCQLAFGIGTNLTNDLGYEPLQIVIKMVRCNGQPVAKLSDTPAKNMCEDEKYLAYLRQVFDLSLIHI
;
A
#
# COMPACT_ATOMS: atom_id res chain seq x y z
N THR A 1 18.63 -9.42 -4.47
CA THR A 1 18.74 -8.22 -3.62
C THR A 1 17.45 -8.08 -2.83
N PRO A 2 17.49 -7.95 -1.51
CA PRO A 2 16.29 -7.71 -0.73
C PRO A 2 15.69 -6.35 -1.11
N LEU A 3 14.36 -6.31 -1.30
CA LEU A 3 13.61 -5.08 -1.51
C LEU A 3 12.93 -4.73 -0.19
N GLY A 4 13.21 -3.55 0.35
CA GLY A 4 12.58 -3.04 1.55
C GLY A 4 11.27 -2.34 1.23
N THR A 5 10.24 -2.62 2.03
CA THR A 5 8.93 -1.97 1.94
C THR A 5 8.36 -1.73 3.32
N MET A 6 7.50 -0.72 3.45
CA MET A 6 6.80 -0.40 4.70
C MET A 6 5.85 -1.53 5.11
N ALA A 7 5.73 -1.77 6.41
CA ALA A 7 4.67 -2.58 6.98
C ALA A 7 3.37 -1.75 7.12
N HIS A 8 2.21 -2.40 7.07
CA HIS A 8 0.94 -1.74 7.36
C HIS A 8 0.92 -1.14 8.75
N GLU A 9 1.45 -1.88 9.72
CA GLU A 9 1.53 -1.51 11.13
C GLU A 9 2.28 -0.20 11.35
N TYR A 10 3.30 0.08 10.55
CA TYR A 10 4.03 1.34 10.58
C TYR A 10 3.12 2.54 10.23
N LEU A 11 2.44 2.48 9.09
CA LEU A 11 1.52 3.55 8.69
C LEU A 11 0.27 3.63 9.59
N GLN A 12 -0.19 2.50 10.14
CA GLN A 12 -1.23 2.50 11.16
C GLN A 12 -0.77 3.20 12.44
N ALA A 13 0.46 2.94 12.90
CA ALA A 13 1.02 3.63 14.07
C ALA A 13 1.07 5.16 13.87
N CYS A 14 1.35 5.63 12.66
CA CYS A 14 1.38 7.06 12.33
C CYS A 14 0.04 7.77 12.61
N GLN A 15 -1.08 7.05 12.64
CA GLN A 15 -2.40 7.59 13.03
C GLN A 15 -2.44 8.03 14.51
N GLY A 16 -1.62 7.42 15.36
CA GLY A 16 -1.56 7.67 16.81
C GLY A 16 -0.31 8.42 17.28
N LEU A 17 0.58 8.88 16.37
CA LEU A 17 1.88 9.46 16.71
C LEU A 17 1.92 11.00 16.72
N GLY A 18 0.78 11.67 16.62
CA GLY A 18 0.71 13.10 16.85
C GLY A 18 0.46 14.04 15.67
N PRO A 19 0.69 13.69 14.38
CA PRO A 19 0.19 14.54 13.29
C PRO A 19 -1.35 14.51 13.27
N ARG A 20 -1.95 15.50 12.60
CA ARG A 20 -3.38 15.39 12.31
C ARG A 20 -3.62 14.09 11.53
N LEU A 21 -4.70 13.40 11.83
CA LEU A 21 -5.02 12.11 11.22
C LEU A 21 -4.98 12.17 9.68
N ARG A 22 -5.45 13.28 9.11
CA ARG A 22 -5.41 13.53 7.67
C ARG A 22 -4.00 13.52 7.06
N ASP A 23 -3.01 13.93 7.83
CA ASP A 23 -1.62 14.07 7.40
C ASP A 23 -0.76 12.84 7.80
N SER A 24 -1.36 11.84 8.44
CA SER A 24 -0.63 10.69 9.00
C SER A 24 0.12 9.85 7.94
N GLN A 25 -0.41 9.76 6.72
CA GLN A 25 0.25 9.06 5.61
C GLN A 25 1.49 9.83 5.12
N ILE A 26 1.35 11.14 4.94
CA ILE A 26 2.47 12.03 4.55
C ILE A 26 3.56 11.99 5.61
N PHE A 27 3.18 12.12 6.89
CA PHE A 27 4.11 11.98 8.02
C PHE A 27 4.86 10.65 8.01
N GLY A 28 4.16 9.56 7.67
CA GLY A 28 4.78 8.25 7.53
C GLY A 28 5.82 8.22 6.40
N PHE A 29 5.49 8.73 5.23
CA PHE A 29 6.44 8.78 4.11
C PHE A 29 7.66 9.66 4.40
N GLU A 30 7.47 10.85 4.99
CA GLU A 30 8.55 11.74 5.39
C GLU A 30 9.46 11.12 6.46
N SER A 31 8.87 10.48 7.48
CA SER A 31 9.61 9.84 8.56
C SER A 31 10.43 8.65 8.04
N TRP A 32 9.85 7.86 7.14
CA TRP A 32 10.55 6.75 6.48
C TRP A 32 11.74 7.23 5.65
N ALA A 33 11.52 8.24 4.82
CA ALA A 33 12.57 8.82 3.99
C ALA A 33 13.70 9.45 4.83
N ARG A 34 13.37 10.09 5.93
CA ARG A 34 14.35 10.68 6.87
C ARG A 34 15.18 9.61 7.56
N GLU A 35 14.56 8.50 7.98
CA GLU A 35 15.25 7.40 8.67
C GLU A 35 16.17 6.63 7.71
N TYR A 36 15.65 6.22 6.57
CA TYR A 36 16.34 5.33 5.65
C TYR A 36 17.15 6.04 4.56
N ARG A 37 17.05 7.38 4.46
CA ARG A 37 17.88 8.21 3.55
C ARG A 37 17.81 7.82 2.08
N GLY A 38 16.72 7.22 1.65
CA GLY A 38 16.50 6.73 0.28
C GLY A 38 16.61 5.21 0.12
N ASP A 39 17.16 4.50 1.12
CA ASP A 39 17.09 3.04 1.16
C ASP A 39 15.67 2.56 1.49
N LEU A 40 15.37 1.30 1.18
CA LEU A 40 14.07 0.67 1.43
C LEU A 40 12.89 1.47 0.82
N GLY A 41 13.11 2.06 -0.35
CA GLY A 41 12.29 3.08 -0.98
C GLY A 41 11.00 2.58 -1.64
N ILE A 42 10.30 1.58 -1.09
CA ILE A 42 9.03 1.08 -1.64
C ILE A 42 7.86 1.52 -0.75
N ALA A 43 7.03 2.42 -1.27
CA ALA A 43 5.86 2.94 -0.57
C ALA A 43 4.68 1.95 -0.62
N LEU A 44 4.05 1.71 0.54
CA LEU A 44 2.85 0.87 0.64
C LEU A 44 1.60 1.71 0.33
N SER A 45 0.73 1.23 -0.57
CA SER A 45 -0.33 2.05 -1.17
C SER A 45 -1.73 1.83 -0.61
N ASP A 46 -1.96 0.85 0.29
CA ASP A 46 -3.32 0.39 0.60
C ASP A 46 -3.74 0.50 2.08
N VAL A 47 -3.02 1.27 2.91
CA VAL A 47 -3.44 1.49 4.31
C VAL A 47 -4.68 2.37 4.36
N TYR A 48 -4.78 3.37 3.49
CA TYR A 48 -5.93 4.27 3.35
C TYR A 48 -6.64 4.13 2.00
N GLY A 49 -6.27 3.10 1.21
CA GLY A 49 -6.73 2.88 -0.15
C GLY A 49 -6.01 3.71 -1.20
N ILE A 50 -6.11 3.26 -2.46
CA ILE A 50 -5.34 3.82 -3.58
C ILE A 50 -5.65 5.31 -3.82
N LYS A 51 -6.89 5.76 -3.65
CA LYS A 51 -7.25 7.18 -3.85
C LYS A 51 -6.52 8.11 -2.90
N ALA A 52 -6.48 7.75 -1.61
CA ALA A 52 -5.76 8.50 -0.59
C ALA A 52 -4.25 8.46 -0.85
N PHE A 53 -3.73 7.31 -1.26
CA PHE A 53 -2.33 7.16 -1.63
C PHE A 53 -1.94 8.12 -2.77
N LEU A 54 -2.64 8.10 -3.89
CA LEU A 54 -2.33 8.94 -5.06
C LEU A 54 -2.44 10.44 -4.76
N ARG A 55 -3.33 10.84 -3.85
CA ARG A 55 -3.44 12.23 -3.39
C ARG A 55 -2.22 12.68 -2.59
N ASP A 56 -1.73 11.82 -1.69
CA ASP A 56 -0.68 12.14 -0.73
C ASP A 56 0.73 11.83 -1.25
N PHE A 57 0.84 10.92 -2.22
CA PHE A 57 2.10 10.54 -2.88
C PHE A 57 2.38 11.47 -4.06
N ASP A 58 2.69 12.71 -3.74
CA ASP A 58 2.90 13.79 -4.70
C ASP A 58 4.22 13.67 -5.49
N MET A 59 4.55 14.69 -6.26
CA MET A 59 5.78 14.72 -7.08
C MET A 59 7.05 14.55 -6.25
N TYR A 60 7.09 15.06 -5.01
CA TYR A 60 8.24 14.91 -4.13
C TYR A 60 8.47 13.44 -3.78
N PHE A 61 7.44 12.74 -3.32
CA PHE A 61 7.53 11.32 -3.01
C PHE A 61 7.70 10.45 -4.24
N CYS A 62 7.03 10.78 -5.35
CA CYS A 62 7.24 10.10 -6.63
C CYS A 62 8.70 10.13 -7.09
N LYS A 63 9.43 11.20 -6.81
CA LYS A 63 10.86 11.30 -7.11
C LYS A 63 11.72 10.57 -6.10
N LEU A 64 11.38 10.70 -4.82
CA LEU A 64 12.20 10.22 -3.70
C LEU A 64 12.17 8.70 -3.56
N PHE A 65 10.98 8.08 -3.66
CA PHE A 65 10.81 6.64 -3.50
C PHE A 65 11.16 5.87 -4.78
N ASP A 66 11.71 4.68 -4.62
CA ASP A 66 12.06 3.78 -5.75
C ASP A 66 10.83 3.18 -6.42
N GLY A 67 9.73 3.07 -5.68
CA GLY A 67 8.51 2.48 -6.21
C GLY A 67 7.36 2.40 -5.23
N ALA A 68 6.36 1.61 -5.60
CA ALA A 68 5.17 1.38 -4.79
C ALA A 68 4.79 -0.11 -4.75
N ARG A 69 4.08 -0.50 -3.68
CA ARG A 69 3.62 -1.88 -3.44
C ARG A 69 2.11 -1.96 -3.46
N HIS A 70 1.61 -2.89 -4.28
CA HIS A 70 0.23 -3.37 -4.29
C HIS A 70 0.03 -4.48 -3.26
N ASP A 71 -1.00 -4.36 -2.42
CA ASP A 71 -1.35 -5.37 -1.42
C ASP A 71 -2.87 -5.56 -1.23
N SER A 72 -3.69 -4.94 -2.06
CA SER A 72 -5.14 -5.16 -2.14
C SER A 72 -5.76 -4.56 -3.41
N GLY A 73 -6.96 -5.00 -3.76
CA GLY A 73 -7.67 -4.56 -4.94
C GLY A 73 -7.24 -5.26 -6.23
N ASP A 74 -7.70 -4.75 -7.38
CA ASP A 74 -7.30 -5.28 -8.69
C ASP A 74 -5.89 -4.83 -9.06
N PRO A 75 -4.90 -5.75 -9.19
CA PRO A 75 -3.52 -5.42 -9.49
C PRO A 75 -3.33 -4.76 -10.86
N PHE A 76 -4.17 -5.08 -11.86
CA PHE A 76 -4.05 -4.46 -13.18
C PHE A 76 -4.49 -3.00 -13.14
N ALA A 77 -5.65 -2.72 -12.55
CA ALA A 77 -6.15 -1.36 -12.39
C ALA A 77 -5.19 -0.52 -11.54
N TRP A 78 -4.65 -1.10 -10.47
CA TRP A 78 -3.66 -0.45 -9.62
C TRP A 78 -2.39 -0.08 -10.39
N GLY A 79 -1.82 -1.02 -11.15
CA GLY A 79 -0.60 -0.78 -11.93
C GLY A 79 -0.77 0.33 -12.97
N GLU A 80 -1.94 0.36 -13.67
CA GLU A 80 -2.26 1.43 -14.61
C GLU A 80 -2.37 2.79 -13.92
N GLN A 81 -3.02 2.86 -12.75
CA GLN A 81 -3.16 4.09 -11.98
C GLN A 81 -1.80 4.62 -11.51
N ILE A 82 -0.92 3.76 -10.99
CA ILE A 82 0.43 4.16 -10.53
C ILE A 82 1.29 4.65 -11.69
N ILE A 83 1.29 3.97 -12.84
CA ILE A 83 2.03 4.40 -14.04
C ILE A 83 1.51 5.76 -14.52
N ALA A 84 0.20 5.95 -14.58
CA ALA A 84 -0.41 7.22 -14.94
C ALA A 84 -0.04 8.34 -13.95
N HIS A 85 -0.03 8.03 -12.65
CA HIS A 85 0.34 8.96 -11.60
C HIS A 85 1.81 9.41 -11.69
N TYR A 86 2.75 8.50 -11.94
CA TYR A 86 4.14 8.88 -12.18
C TYR A 86 4.28 9.83 -13.36
N LYS A 87 3.62 9.52 -14.49
CA LYS A 87 3.62 10.39 -15.68
C LYS A 87 3.04 11.78 -15.39
N LEU A 88 1.92 11.85 -14.65
CA LEU A 88 1.30 13.11 -14.22
C LEU A 88 2.27 13.95 -13.38
N ASN A 89 3.05 13.30 -12.53
CA ASN A 89 4.06 13.92 -11.68
C ASN A 89 5.42 14.11 -12.38
N ARG A 90 5.50 13.93 -13.71
CA ARG A 90 6.73 14.10 -14.52
C ARG A 90 7.88 13.20 -14.06
N VAL A 91 7.56 12.00 -13.65
CA VAL A 91 8.51 10.94 -13.30
C VAL A 91 8.40 9.83 -14.33
N ASP A 92 9.54 9.39 -14.87
CA ASP A 92 9.56 8.29 -15.82
C ASP A 92 9.30 6.95 -15.09
N PRO A 93 8.21 6.24 -15.39
CA PRO A 93 7.90 4.97 -14.76
C PRO A 93 8.96 3.88 -15.01
N LEU A 94 9.76 3.97 -16.06
CA LEU A 94 10.83 3.00 -16.33
C LEU A 94 11.90 2.96 -15.23
N ASN A 95 12.03 4.04 -14.46
CA ASN A 95 12.94 4.12 -13.32
C ASN A 95 12.27 3.75 -11.99
N LYS A 96 11.03 3.25 -12.02
CA LYS A 96 10.24 2.93 -10.81
C LYS A 96 9.88 1.46 -10.76
N VAL A 97 9.90 0.91 -9.55
CA VAL A 97 9.55 -0.48 -9.28
C VAL A 97 8.09 -0.59 -8.83
N LEU A 98 7.30 -1.39 -9.51
CA LEU A 98 5.99 -1.82 -9.06
C LEU A 98 6.11 -3.21 -8.43
N ILE A 99 5.78 -3.31 -7.13
CA ILE A 99 5.77 -4.59 -6.42
C ILE A 99 4.32 -5.06 -6.28
N PHE A 100 4.03 -6.25 -6.78
CA PHE A 100 2.74 -6.91 -6.59
C PHE A 100 2.91 -8.01 -5.55
N SER A 101 2.08 -8.00 -4.50
CA SER A 101 2.24 -8.93 -3.37
C SER A 101 0.92 -9.45 -2.77
N ASP A 102 -0.22 -9.25 -3.43
CA ASP A 102 -1.51 -9.73 -2.94
C ASP A 102 -1.96 -10.97 -3.69
N GLY A 103 -2.09 -12.10 -2.98
CA GLY A 103 -2.71 -13.32 -3.46
C GLY A 103 -2.13 -13.92 -4.75
N LEU A 104 -0.86 -13.63 -5.07
CA LEU A 104 -0.27 -14.02 -6.32
C LEU A 104 -0.08 -15.54 -6.43
N THR A 105 -0.38 -16.05 -7.61
CA THR A 105 0.03 -17.36 -8.12
C THR A 105 1.05 -17.17 -9.24
N VAL A 106 1.78 -18.23 -9.62
CA VAL A 106 2.73 -18.17 -10.74
C VAL A 106 2.03 -17.76 -12.06
N PRO A 107 0.86 -18.32 -12.45
CA PRO A 107 0.13 -17.86 -13.63
C PRO A 107 -0.23 -16.36 -13.58
N ARG A 108 -0.76 -15.89 -12.44
CA ARG A 108 -1.13 -14.47 -12.27
C ARG A 108 0.08 -13.54 -12.36
N THR A 109 1.20 -13.97 -11.83
CA THR A 109 2.48 -13.25 -11.95
C THR A 109 2.91 -13.09 -13.42
N ILE A 110 2.78 -14.15 -14.21
CA ILE A 110 3.10 -14.13 -15.66
C ILE A 110 2.18 -13.16 -16.42
N GLU A 111 0.88 -13.12 -16.08
CA GLU A 111 -0.07 -12.18 -16.69
C GLU A 111 0.33 -10.72 -16.38
N LEU A 112 0.59 -10.40 -15.12
CA LEU A 112 1.05 -9.07 -14.69
C LEU A 112 2.37 -8.69 -15.35
N TYR A 113 3.33 -9.61 -15.41
CA TYR A 113 4.59 -9.38 -16.10
C TYR A 113 4.37 -9.04 -17.60
N ARG A 114 3.51 -9.78 -18.29
CA ARG A 114 3.19 -9.52 -19.71
C ARG A 114 2.54 -8.15 -19.91
N GLN A 115 1.67 -7.74 -19.00
CA GLN A 115 0.97 -6.44 -19.06
C GLN A 115 1.93 -5.25 -18.87
N PHE A 116 2.87 -5.36 -17.92
CA PHE A 116 3.65 -4.22 -17.47
C PHE A 116 5.12 -4.23 -17.88
N LYS A 117 5.64 -5.33 -18.47
CA LYS A 117 7.01 -5.40 -18.95
C LYS A 117 7.33 -4.27 -19.93
N GLY A 118 8.50 -3.65 -19.77
CA GLY A 118 8.93 -2.53 -20.62
C GLY A 118 8.20 -1.21 -20.36
N ARG A 119 7.35 -1.15 -19.32
CA ARG A 119 6.64 0.07 -18.89
C ARG A 119 7.10 0.58 -17.52
N CYS A 120 7.62 -0.32 -16.70
CA CYS A 120 8.22 -0.06 -15.39
C CYS A 120 9.12 -1.24 -15.02
N GLN A 121 9.84 -1.13 -13.90
CA GLN A 121 10.49 -2.27 -13.26
C GLN A 121 9.46 -3.06 -12.45
N LEU A 122 9.61 -4.39 -12.39
CA LEU A 122 8.63 -5.27 -11.77
C LEU A 122 9.27 -6.17 -10.72
N ALA A 123 8.59 -6.32 -9.59
CA ALA A 123 8.88 -7.34 -8.59
C ALA A 123 7.58 -7.99 -8.09
N PHE A 124 7.67 -9.24 -7.66
CA PHE A 124 6.51 -10.04 -7.27
C PHE A 124 6.78 -10.77 -5.96
N GLY A 125 5.85 -10.65 -5.02
CA GLY A 125 5.83 -11.40 -3.77
C GLY A 125 4.78 -12.51 -3.85
N ILE A 126 5.21 -13.77 -3.96
CA ILE A 126 4.33 -14.93 -3.88
C ILE A 126 4.52 -15.56 -2.49
N GLY A 127 3.50 -15.46 -1.64
CA GLY A 127 3.52 -15.98 -0.29
C GLY A 127 2.94 -17.39 -0.20
N THR A 128 1.76 -17.51 0.41
CA THR A 128 1.06 -18.78 0.69
C THR A 128 0.93 -19.69 -0.54
N ASN A 129 0.61 -19.14 -1.69
CA ASN A 129 0.47 -19.92 -2.94
C ASN A 129 1.78 -20.54 -3.46
N LEU A 130 2.92 -20.19 -2.87
CA LEU A 130 4.20 -20.83 -3.16
C LEU A 130 4.63 -21.76 -2.01
N THR A 131 4.40 -21.33 -0.75
CA THR A 131 4.90 -22.03 0.44
C THR A 131 3.95 -23.09 0.96
N ASN A 132 2.67 -23.03 0.59
CA ASN A 132 1.62 -23.99 0.95
C ASN A 132 0.80 -24.46 -0.27
N ASP A 133 1.48 -24.88 -1.32
CA ASP A 133 0.88 -25.44 -2.55
C ASP A 133 0.78 -26.98 -2.49
N LEU A 134 0.31 -27.50 -1.36
CA LEU A 134 0.19 -28.94 -1.09
C LEU A 134 -1.26 -29.41 -0.82
N GLY A 135 -2.24 -28.51 -1.05
CA GLY A 135 -3.65 -28.80 -0.82
C GLY A 135 -4.13 -28.67 0.63
N TYR A 136 -3.31 -28.16 1.53
CA TYR A 136 -3.70 -27.86 2.91
C TYR A 136 -4.27 -26.45 3.03
N GLU A 137 -5.30 -26.29 3.86
CA GLU A 137 -5.83 -24.95 4.18
C GLU A 137 -4.79 -24.12 4.95
N PRO A 138 -4.49 -22.88 4.51
CA PRO A 138 -3.56 -22.02 5.20
C PRO A 138 -4.15 -21.50 6.53
N LEU A 139 -3.29 -21.29 7.52
CA LEU A 139 -3.72 -20.86 8.87
C LEU A 139 -4.28 -19.43 8.93
N GLN A 140 -4.06 -18.61 7.91
CA GLN A 140 -4.58 -17.22 7.83
C GLN A 140 -4.22 -16.35 9.05
N ILE A 141 -2.97 -16.44 9.51
CA ILE A 141 -2.48 -15.76 10.71
C ILE A 141 -2.05 -14.30 10.45
N VAL A 142 -2.92 -13.50 9.88
CA VAL A 142 -2.64 -12.07 9.66
C VAL A 142 -2.75 -11.30 10.96
N ILE A 143 -1.73 -10.48 11.27
CA ILE A 143 -1.71 -9.59 12.44
C ILE A 143 -1.75 -8.14 11.94
N LYS A 144 -2.56 -7.29 12.59
CA LYS A 144 -2.62 -5.86 12.33
C LYS A 144 -2.63 -5.08 13.64
N MET A 145 -2.10 -3.86 13.60
CA MET A 145 -2.18 -2.96 14.74
C MET A 145 -3.58 -2.39 14.85
N VAL A 146 -4.16 -2.45 16.04
CA VAL A 146 -5.52 -1.93 16.33
C VAL A 146 -5.50 -0.75 17.30
N ARG A 147 -4.39 -0.54 18.03
CA ARG A 147 -4.19 0.60 18.94
C ARG A 147 -2.75 1.09 18.91
N CYS A 148 -2.57 2.42 18.99
CA CYS A 148 -1.28 3.07 19.18
C CYS A 148 -1.48 4.27 20.13
N ASN A 149 -0.63 4.41 21.16
CA ASN A 149 -0.73 5.47 22.18
C ASN A 149 -2.12 5.60 22.80
N GLY A 150 -2.80 4.47 23.07
CA GLY A 150 -4.14 4.45 23.65
C GLY A 150 -5.28 4.82 22.69
N GLN A 151 -4.97 5.18 21.44
CA GLN A 151 -5.96 5.52 20.42
C GLN A 151 -6.18 4.34 19.46
N PRO A 152 -7.39 4.15 18.93
CA PRO A 152 -7.62 3.20 17.86
C PRO A 152 -6.84 3.60 16.61
N VAL A 153 -6.37 2.60 15.86
CA VAL A 153 -5.78 2.75 14.54
C VAL A 153 -6.33 1.69 13.61
N ALA A 154 -6.37 1.95 12.31
CA ALA A 154 -7.02 1.04 11.38
C ALA A 154 -6.33 1.00 10.01
N LYS A 155 -6.55 -0.10 9.28
CA LYS A 155 -6.30 -0.22 7.85
C LYS A 155 -7.62 -0.09 7.10
N LEU A 156 -7.68 0.81 6.11
CA LEU A 156 -8.75 0.90 5.11
C LEU A 156 -8.23 0.28 3.82
N SER A 157 -8.54 -0.98 3.61
CA SER A 157 -8.09 -1.69 2.41
C SER A 157 -8.98 -1.36 1.21
N ASP A 158 -8.41 -1.42 -0.01
CA ASP A 158 -9.20 -1.41 -1.26
C ASP A 158 -10.06 -2.68 -1.41
N THR A 159 -9.79 -3.71 -0.60
CA THR A 159 -10.64 -4.90 -0.43
C THR A 159 -11.37 -4.81 0.91
N PRO A 160 -12.70 -4.60 0.96
CA PRO A 160 -13.44 -4.37 2.21
C PRO A 160 -13.25 -5.46 3.28
N ALA A 161 -13.13 -6.73 2.86
CA ALA A 161 -12.89 -7.85 3.77
C ALA A 161 -11.52 -7.80 4.48
N LYS A 162 -10.59 -6.96 4.02
CA LYS A 162 -9.26 -6.77 4.63
C LYS A 162 -9.20 -5.56 5.58
N ASN A 163 -10.33 -4.89 5.84
CA ASN A 163 -10.39 -3.83 6.85
C ASN A 163 -10.25 -4.45 8.23
N MET A 164 -9.39 -3.88 9.07
CA MET A 164 -9.21 -4.33 10.45
C MET A 164 -9.23 -3.12 11.39
N CYS A 165 -10.20 -3.10 12.29
CA CYS A 165 -10.36 -2.10 13.33
C CYS A 165 -11.23 -2.68 14.45
N GLU A 166 -10.92 -2.38 15.71
CA GLU A 166 -11.76 -2.75 16.87
C GLU A 166 -12.89 -1.72 17.12
N ASP A 167 -12.75 -0.51 16.57
CA ASP A 167 -13.67 0.60 16.78
C ASP A 167 -14.31 1.04 15.46
N GLU A 168 -15.57 0.65 15.26
CA GLU A 168 -16.32 1.00 14.04
C GLU A 168 -16.57 2.51 13.89
N LYS A 169 -16.69 3.25 15.01
CA LYS A 169 -16.84 4.71 14.96
C LYS A 169 -15.55 5.37 14.47
N TYR A 170 -14.42 4.87 14.93
CA TYR A 170 -13.12 5.32 14.44
C TYR A 170 -12.96 4.98 12.96
N LEU A 171 -13.36 3.78 12.55
CA LEU A 171 -13.28 3.37 11.14
C LEU A 171 -14.13 4.29 10.23
N ALA A 172 -15.34 4.65 10.67
CA ALA A 172 -16.21 5.59 9.97
C ALA A 172 -15.58 6.99 9.90
N TYR A 173 -15.02 7.47 11.01
CA TYR A 173 -14.31 8.75 11.08
C TYR A 173 -13.07 8.75 10.15
N LEU A 174 -12.29 7.68 10.16
CA LEU A 174 -11.12 7.55 9.30
C LEU A 174 -11.50 7.61 7.81
N ARG A 175 -12.59 6.94 7.40
CA ARG A 175 -13.14 7.04 6.04
C ARG A 175 -13.51 8.47 5.68
N GLN A 176 -14.19 9.19 6.58
CA GLN A 176 -14.56 10.58 6.37
C GLN A 176 -13.33 11.49 6.22
N VAL A 177 -12.31 11.31 7.08
CA VAL A 177 -11.07 12.10 7.04
C VAL A 177 -10.33 11.93 5.71
N PHE A 178 -10.34 10.74 5.13
CA PHE A 178 -9.69 10.45 3.85
C PHE A 178 -10.61 10.55 2.63
N ASP A 179 -11.81 11.14 2.78
CA ASP A 179 -12.82 11.31 1.70
C ASP A 179 -13.26 9.99 1.06
N LEU A 180 -13.28 8.92 1.85
CA LEU A 180 -13.72 7.59 1.45
C LEU A 180 -15.15 7.29 1.90
N SER A 181 -15.94 8.34 2.20
CA SER A 181 -17.33 8.18 2.62
C SER A 181 -18.17 7.57 1.49
N LEU A 182 -19.04 6.63 1.87
CA LEU A 182 -20.00 5.93 0.98
C LEU A 182 -21.15 6.84 0.49
N ILE A 183 -20.95 8.15 0.44
CA ILE A 183 -21.95 9.07 -0.08
C ILE A 183 -21.79 9.19 -1.59
N HIS A 184 -22.12 8.14 -2.29
CA HIS A 184 -22.64 8.15 -3.65
C HIS A 184 -23.59 6.96 -3.77
N ILE A 185 -24.74 7.09 -3.11
CA ILE A 185 -25.98 6.40 -3.48
C ILE A 185 -26.89 7.45 -4.09
#